data_a65875a5e54e586ba34a799ef58dce89
#
_entry.id   a65875a5e54e586ba34a799ef58dce89
#
_cell.length_a   1.000
_cell.length_b   1.000
_cell.length_c   1.000
_cell.angle_alpha   90.00
_cell.angle_beta   90.00
_cell.angle_gamma   90.00
#
_symmetry.space_group_name_H-M   'P 1'
#
loop_
_entity.id
_entity.type
_entity.pdbx_description
1 polymer ?
#
loop_
_entity_poly.entity_id
_entity_poly.type
_entity_poly.pdbx_seq_one_letter_code
_entity_poly.pdbx_strand_id
1 'polypeptide(L)'
;MLCCQKRARKLLESGRARIHRLLPFAIRLIDRSVDSSCIQPRRLSLDPGSKVTGLALARVESVVDGQTGEISPVMHISFLMELVHRGQQIRDALKARSAMRGRRRGANLRYRAPRFLNRGGDKSGWIAPSLMHRVQTTCNWVRRIRSLAPVTHLAQELVKFDLQAMQAQAAGSDISGVQYQQGTLFGYEVREYLLEKWGREC
;
A
#
# COMPACT_ATOMS: atom_id res chain seq x y z
N MET A 1 -20.05 5.76 6.25
CA MET A 1 -20.16 4.79 7.37
C MET A 1 -20.75 3.50 6.82
N LEU A 2 -20.15 2.34 7.06
CA LEU A 2 -20.69 1.06 6.60
C LEU A 2 -21.88 0.68 7.48
N CYS A 3 -23.00 0.29 6.88
CA CYS A 3 -24.16 -0.24 7.59
C CYS A 3 -24.73 -1.46 6.86
N CYS A 4 -25.41 -2.34 7.61
CA CYS A 4 -26.08 -3.49 7.01
C CYS A 4 -27.33 -3.07 6.23
N GLN A 5 -27.73 -3.88 5.25
CA GLN A 5 -28.88 -3.62 4.38
C GLN A 5 -30.19 -3.42 5.15
N LYS A 6 -30.42 -4.22 6.21
CA LYS A 6 -31.61 -4.09 7.07
C LYS A 6 -31.70 -2.71 7.72
N ARG A 7 -30.57 -2.18 8.21
CA ARG A 7 -30.53 -0.85 8.82
C ARG A 7 -30.73 0.27 7.77
N ALA A 8 -30.13 0.12 6.59
CA ALA A 8 -30.33 1.05 5.50
C ALA A 8 -31.80 1.14 5.08
N ARG A 9 -32.47 -0.01 4.92
CA ARG A 9 -33.90 -0.07 4.61
C ARG A 9 -34.74 0.66 5.67
N LYS A 10 -34.56 0.34 6.95
CA LYS A 10 -35.30 1.01 8.04
C LYS A 10 -35.10 2.53 8.07
N LEU A 11 -33.90 3.02 7.76
CA LEU A 11 -33.63 4.46 7.72
C LEU A 11 -34.33 5.13 6.53
N LEU A 12 -34.44 4.45 5.40
CA LEU A 12 -35.18 4.97 4.23
C LEU A 12 -36.69 4.95 4.48
N GLU A 13 -37.23 3.86 5.02
CA GLU A 13 -38.67 3.71 5.36
C GLU A 13 -39.12 4.74 6.40
N SER A 14 -38.28 5.01 7.39
CA SER A 14 -38.57 6.03 8.43
C SER A 14 -38.34 7.47 7.96
N GLY A 15 -37.98 7.71 6.71
CA GLY A 15 -37.71 9.05 6.18
C GLY A 15 -36.45 9.73 6.74
N ARG A 16 -35.64 9.03 7.53
CA ARG A 16 -34.42 9.56 8.17
C ARG A 16 -33.20 9.58 7.21
N ALA A 17 -33.33 8.93 6.06
CA ALA A 17 -32.29 8.92 5.04
C ALA A 17 -32.89 9.07 3.64
N ARG A 18 -32.07 9.55 2.69
CA ARG A 18 -32.36 9.55 1.25
C ARG A 18 -31.25 8.84 0.48
N ILE A 19 -31.59 8.28 -0.67
CA ILE A 19 -30.59 7.69 -1.57
C ILE A 19 -29.70 8.80 -2.07
N HIS A 20 -28.38 8.65 -1.89
CA HIS A 20 -27.38 9.60 -2.35
C HIS A 20 -26.69 9.09 -3.62
N ARG A 21 -26.38 7.79 -3.70
CA ARG A 21 -25.67 7.17 -4.82
C ARG A 21 -26.13 5.71 -4.99
N LEU A 22 -26.21 5.27 -6.24
CA LEU A 22 -26.58 3.89 -6.54
C LEU A 22 -25.36 2.95 -6.60
N LEU A 23 -24.22 3.42 -7.14
CA LEU A 23 -23.01 2.62 -7.28
C LEU A 23 -21.76 3.40 -6.79
N PRO A 24 -21.09 2.99 -5.72
CA PRO A 24 -21.59 2.05 -4.71
C PRO A 24 -22.83 2.62 -3.99
N PHE A 25 -23.73 1.73 -3.57
CA PHE A 25 -24.96 2.18 -2.91
C PHE A 25 -24.65 2.94 -1.63
N ALA A 26 -25.16 4.17 -1.54
CA ALA A 26 -24.97 5.04 -0.39
C ALA A 26 -26.24 5.82 -0.10
N ILE A 27 -26.57 5.92 1.18
CA ILE A 27 -27.67 6.72 1.69
C ILE A 27 -27.11 7.92 2.48
N ARG A 28 -27.76 9.05 2.40
CA ARG A 28 -27.46 10.25 3.16
C ARG A 28 -28.49 10.40 4.29
N LEU A 29 -28.00 10.53 5.51
CA LEU A 29 -28.84 10.84 6.66
C LEU A 29 -29.29 12.31 6.57
N ILE A 30 -30.53 12.57 6.98
CA ILE A 30 -31.13 13.91 6.97
C ILE A 30 -31.15 14.49 8.38
N ASP A 31 -31.27 13.62 9.37
CA ASP A 31 -31.48 13.95 10.78
C ASP A 31 -30.20 14.26 11.57
N ARG A 32 -29.02 14.22 10.92
CA ARG A 32 -27.75 14.55 11.59
C ARG A 32 -26.69 15.01 10.61
N SER A 33 -25.80 15.89 11.07
CA SER A 33 -24.59 16.33 10.36
C SER A 33 -23.36 15.53 10.79
N VAL A 34 -22.25 15.68 10.06
CA VAL A 34 -20.96 15.08 10.41
C VAL A 34 -20.47 15.63 11.76
N ASP A 35 -20.59 16.95 11.96
CA ASP A 35 -20.10 17.65 13.14
C ASP A 35 -20.84 17.28 14.42
N SER A 36 -22.15 16.95 14.30
CA SER A 36 -22.99 16.49 15.42
C SER A 36 -22.94 14.98 15.66
N SER A 37 -22.13 14.24 14.89
CA SER A 37 -22.09 12.79 14.95
C SER A 37 -20.86 12.29 15.70
N CYS A 38 -21.06 11.44 16.71
CA CYS A 38 -19.97 10.68 17.30
C CYS A 38 -19.57 9.55 16.36
N ILE A 39 -18.36 9.63 15.81
CA ILE A 39 -17.81 8.65 14.90
C ILE A 39 -16.87 7.72 15.68
N GLN A 40 -17.18 6.42 15.69
CA GLN A 40 -16.32 5.43 16.31
C GLN A 40 -14.98 5.33 15.57
N PRO A 41 -13.83 5.20 16.28
CA PRO A 41 -12.54 5.07 15.68
C PRO A 41 -12.47 3.89 14.70
N ARG A 42 -11.96 4.14 13.49
CA ARG A 42 -11.75 3.11 12.47
C ARG A 42 -10.30 3.12 12.03
N ARG A 43 -9.71 1.95 12.05
CA ARG A 43 -8.33 1.71 11.62
C ARG A 43 -8.35 1.01 10.27
N LEU A 44 -7.64 1.58 9.30
CA LEU A 44 -7.31 0.93 8.04
C LEU A 44 -5.88 0.40 8.16
N SER A 45 -5.74 -0.92 8.15
CA SER A 45 -4.45 -1.61 8.20
C SER A 45 -4.06 -2.07 6.81
N LEU A 46 -2.78 -1.91 6.49
CA LEU A 46 -2.15 -2.28 5.23
C LEU A 46 -1.05 -3.30 5.50
N ASP A 47 -1.08 -4.40 4.76
CA ASP A 47 -0.01 -5.39 4.70
C ASP A 47 0.57 -5.39 3.28
N PRO A 48 1.66 -4.63 3.02
CA PRO A 48 2.21 -4.43 1.69
C PRO A 48 3.05 -5.62 1.23
N GLY A 49 2.46 -6.49 0.44
CA GLY A 49 3.16 -7.59 -0.23
C GLY A 49 3.69 -7.24 -1.62
N SER A 50 4.55 -8.08 -2.17
CA SER A 50 5.14 -7.88 -3.51
C SER A 50 4.17 -8.13 -4.66
N LYS A 51 3.28 -9.11 -4.53
CA LYS A 51 2.26 -9.47 -5.52
C LYS A 51 0.88 -8.96 -5.13
N VAL A 52 0.58 -9.01 -3.84
CA VAL A 52 -0.70 -8.67 -3.25
C VAL A 52 -0.46 -7.77 -2.05
N THR A 53 -1.31 -6.77 -1.84
CA THR A 53 -1.37 -5.99 -0.61
C THR A 53 -2.69 -6.30 0.08
N GLY A 54 -2.63 -6.75 1.32
CA GLY A 54 -3.80 -6.92 2.19
C GLY A 54 -4.27 -5.56 2.72
N LEU A 55 -5.59 -5.35 2.75
CA LEU A 55 -6.22 -4.19 3.38
C LEU A 55 -7.31 -4.68 4.32
N ALA A 56 -7.30 -4.19 5.55
CA ALA A 56 -8.30 -4.50 6.57
C ALA A 56 -8.86 -3.22 7.16
N LEU A 57 -10.18 -3.06 7.16
CA LEU A 57 -10.86 -1.98 7.85
C LEU A 57 -11.53 -2.53 9.10
N ALA A 58 -11.12 -2.06 10.27
CA ALA A 58 -11.64 -2.47 11.55
C ALA A 58 -12.19 -1.28 12.36
N ARG A 59 -13.20 -1.52 13.17
CA ARG A 59 -13.61 -0.64 14.25
C ARG A 59 -12.74 -0.97 15.46
N VAL A 60 -12.20 0.04 16.09
CA VAL A 60 -11.41 -0.11 17.31
C VAL A 60 -12.31 0.21 18.51
N GLU A 61 -12.34 -0.70 19.46
CA GLU A 61 -13.06 -0.55 20.71
C GLU A 61 -12.08 -0.79 21.87
N SER A 62 -12.07 0.10 22.85
CA SER A 62 -11.26 -0.08 24.04
C SER A 62 -12.08 -0.86 25.07
N VAL A 63 -11.59 -2.03 25.42
CA VAL A 63 -12.22 -2.89 26.45
C VAL A 63 -11.36 -2.87 27.70
N VAL A 64 -11.97 -2.59 28.83
CA VAL A 64 -11.32 -2.65 30.15
C VAL A 64 -11.46 -4.07 30.70
N ASP A 65 -10.34 -4.69 31.02
CA ASP A 65 -10.37 -5.96 31.72
C ASP A 65 -10.88 -5.73 33.15
N GLY A 66 -11.96 -6.42 33.51
CA GLY A 66 -12.61 -6.29 34.82
C GLY A 66 -11.77 -6.80 36.01
N GLN A 67 -10.70 -7.59 35.74
CA GLN A 67 -9.82 -8.14 36.79
C GLN A 67 -8.52 -7.32 36.96
N THR A 68 -7.94 -6.90 35.85
CA THR A 68 -6.63 -6.20 35.87
C THR A 68 -6.77 -4.69 35.74
N GLY A 69 -7.92 -4.17 35.26
CA GLY A 69 -8.12 -2.76 34.94
C GLY A 69 -7.35 -2.31 33.70
N GLU A 70 -6.66 -3.22 32.99
CA GLU A 70 -5.95 -2.88 31.76
C GLU A 70 -6.90 -2.58 30.61
N ILE A 71 -6.56 -1.53 29.84
CA ILE A 71 -7.32 -1.16 28.65
C ILE A 71 -6.66 -1.83 27.44
N SER A 72 -7.36 -2.79 26.82
CA SER A 72 -6.90 -3.44 25.60
C SER A 72 -7.77 -3.04 24.40
N PRO A 73 -7.16 -2.77 23.21
CA PRO A 73 -7.90 -2.49 22.00
C PRO A 73 -8.43 -3.78 21.37
N VAL A 74 -9.75 -3.88 21.24
CA VAL A 74 -10.41 -4.97 20.49
C VAL A 74 -10.75 -4.46 19.09
N MET A 75 -10.37 -5.23 18.07
CA MET A 75 -10.60 -4.90 16.68
C MET A 75 -11.76 -5.71 16.09
N HIS A 76 -12.83 -5.03 15.72
CA HIS A 76 -13.95 -5.63 14.99
C HIS A 76 -13.76 -5.41 13.49
N ILE A 77 -13.40 -6.45 12.77
CA ILE A 77 -13.18 -6.40 11.32
C ILE A 77 -14.49 -6.12 10.61
N SER A 78 -14.51 -5.07 9.80
CA SER A 78 -15.68 -4.66 9.02
C SER A 78 -15.54 -4.98 7.52
N PHE A 79 -14.31 -5.03 7.02
CA PHE A 79 -14.02 -5.25 5.60
C PHE A 79 -12.60 -5.75 5.41
N LEU A 80 -12.43 -6.75 4.55
CA LEU A 80 -11.14 -7.27 4.11
C LEU A 80 -11.06 -7.19 2.59
N MET A 81 -9.89 -6.88 2.07
CA MET A 81 -9.64 -6.81 0.63
C MET A 81 -8.20 -7.19 0.32
N GLU A 82 -8.02 -7.90 -0.77
CA GLU A 82 -6.73 -8.15 -1.39
C GLU A 82 -6.57 -7.31 -2.66
N LEU A 83 -5.49 -6.57 -2.73
CA LEU A 83 -5.14 -5.74 -3.88
C LEU A 83 -4.03 -6.42 -4.68
N VAL A 84 -4.39 -7.04 -5.79
CA VAL A 84 -3.44 -7.71 -6.70
C VAL A 84 -2.73 -6.66 -7.55
N HIS A 85 -1.39 -6.65 -7.50
CA HIS A 85 -0.56 -5.68 -8.20
C HIS A 85 -0.16 -6.13 -9.61
N ARG A 86 -0.19 -5.21 -10.56
CA ARG A 86 0.27 -5.41 -11.93
C ARG A 86 1.79 -5.22 -12.10
N GLY A 87 2.53 -5.00 -11.01
CA GLY A 87 3.96 -4.69 -11.05
C GLY A 87 4.78 -5.70 -11.84
N GLN A 88 4.48 -6.99 -11.69
CA GLN A 88 5.13 -8.07 -12.44
C GLN A 88 4.89 -7.93 -13.95
N GLN A 89 3.65 -7.72 -14.38
CA GLN A 89 3.30 -7.53 -15.80
C GLN A 89 4.01 -6.31 -16.40
N ILE A 90 4.09 -5.20 -15.65
CA ILE A 90 4.80 -4.00 -16.08
C ILE A 90 6.30 -4.29 -16.25
N ARG A 91 6.91 -4.98 -15.30
CA ARG A 91 8.32 -5.39 -15.37
C ARG A 91 8.59 -6.26 -16.61
N ASP A 92 7.74 -7.25 -16.85
CA ASP A 92 7.91 -8.19 -17.95
C ASP A 92 7.71 -7.49 -19.31
N ALA A 93 6.74 -6.58 -19.41
CA ALA A 93 6.56 -5.76 -20.60
C ALA A 93 7.75 -4.82 -20.87
N LEU A 94 8.36 -4.23 -19.84
CA LEU A 94 9.56 -3.41 -19.97
C LEU A 94 10.77 -4.25 -20.40
N LYS A 95 10.93 -5.45 -19.85
CA LYS A 95 11.97 -6.41 -20.21
C LYS A 95 11.84 -6.86 -21.66
N ALA A 96 10.64 -7.21 -22.11
CA ALA A 96 10.35 -7.57 -23.49
C ALA A 96 10.71 -6.43 -24.47
N ARG A 97 10.30 -5.18 -24.16
CA ARG A 97 10.68 -4.01 -24.99
C ARG A 97 12.19 -3.79 -25.03
N SER A 98 12.89 -4.03 -23.93
CA SER A 98 14.35 -3.93 -23.87
C SER A 98 15.01 -4.98 -24.75
N ALA A 99 14.55 -6.23 -24.69
CA ALA A 99 15.02 -7.34 -25.53
C ALA A 99 14.81 -7.06 -27.02
N MET A 100 13.61 -6.57 -27.42
CA MET A 100 13.32 -6.19 -28.80
C MET A 100 14.22 -5.07 -29.31
N ARG A 101 14.50 -4.07 -28.47
CA ARG A 101 15.47 -3.00 -28.82
C ARG A 101 16.90 -3.55 -28.94
N GLY A 102 17.30 -4.47 -28.06
CA GLY A 102 18.57 -5.16 -28.13
C GLY A 102 18.73 -5.93 -29.45
N ARG A 103 17.72 -6.73 -29.81
CA ARG A 103 17.69 -7.49 -31.07
C ARG A 103 17.84 -6.59 -32.30
N ARG A 104 17.09 -5.47 -32.36
CA ARG A 104 17.17 -4.51 -33.49
C ARG A 104 18.57 -3.91 -33.63
N ARG A 105 19.26 -3.64 -32.53
CA ARG A 105 20.64 -3.12 -32.54
C ARG A 105 21.63 -4.19 -33.00
N GLY A 106 21.47 -5.43 -32.53
CA GLY A 106 22.36 -6.55 -32.91
C GLY A 106 22.17 -7.06 -34.35
N ALA A 107 21.02 -6.78 -34.97
CA ALA A 107 20.69 -7.24 -36.32
C ALA A 107 21.10 -6.25 -37.45
N ASN A 108 21.94 -5.25 -37.17
CA ASN A 108 22.35 -4.20 -38.10
C ASN A 108 21.20 -3.51 -38.87
N LEU A 109 20.01 -3.50 -38.29
CA LEU A 109 18.87 -2.79 -38.84
C LEU A 109 19.05 -1.28 -38.68
N ARG A 110 18.42 -0.50 -39.57
CA ARG A 110 18.50 0.96 -39.59
C ARG A 110 18.34 1.55 -38.19
N TYR A 111 19.42 2.19 -37.72
CA TYR A 111 19.41 2.91 -36.46
C TYR A 111 18.62 4.23 -36.62
N ARG A 112 17.67 4.45 -35.71
CA ARG A 112 17.02 5.75 -35.54
C ARG A 112 17.50 6.35 -34.22
N ALA A 113 18.01 7.55 -34.28
CA ALA A 113 18.37 8.29 -33.07
C ALA A 113 17.12 8.45 -32.18
N PRO A 114 17.26 8.34 -30.84
CA PRO A 114 16.15 8.63 -29.95
C PRO A 114 15.70 10.09 -30.11
N ARG A 115 14.39 10.33 -30.13
CA ARG A 115 13.82 11.68 -30.25
C ARG A 115 14.19 12.59 -29.05
N PHE A 116 14.46 11.99 -27.90
CA PHE A 116 14.76 12.69 -26.66
C PHE A 116 16.00 12.09 -26.02
N LEU A 117 16.85 12.96 -25.45
CA LEU A 117 18.02 12.54 -24.67
C LEU A 117 17.58 12.14 -23.26
N ASN A 118 17.19 10.88 -23.08
CA ASN A 118 16.75 10.37 -21.77
C ASN A 118 17.90 9.89 -20.86
N ARG A 119 19.17 10.21 -21.22
CA ARG A 119 20.35 9.67 -20.51
C ARG A 119 20.99 10.67 -19.55
N GLY A 120 20.64 11.94 -19.61
CA GLY A 120 21.29 13.02 -18.87
C GLY A 120 20.48 13.65 -17.74
N GLY A 121 19.29 13.12 -17.42
CA GLY A 121 18.46 13.65 -16.34
C GLY A 121 18.95 13.23 -14.96
N ASP A 122 18.74 14.08 -13.97
CA ASP A 122 18.88 13.74 -12.56
C ASP A 122 17.95 12.55 -12.24
N LYS A 123 18.52 11.49 -11.69
CA LYS A 123 17.79 10.27 -11.30
C LYS A 123 17.50 10.24 -9.81
N SER A 124 17.75 11.34 -9.09
CA SER A 124 17.37 11.45 -7.69
C SER A 124 15.88 11.21 -7.53
N GLY A 125 15.49 10.39 -6.57
CA GLY A 125 14.09 10.03 -6.35
C GLY A 125 13.45 9.13 -7.42
N TRP A 126 14.22 8.61 -8.41
CA TRP A 126 13.68 7.70 -9.41
C TRP A 126 13.27 6.36 -8.78
N ILE A 127 12.05 5.96 -9.04
CA ILE A 127 11.49 4.67 -8.62
C ILE A 127 11.12 3.88 -9.88
N ALA A 128 11.43 2.57 -9.88
CA ALA A 128 11.08 1.70 -11.00
C ALA A 128 9.56 1.77 -11.29
N PRO A 129 9.13 1.82 -12.58
CA PRO A 129 7.72 1.99 -12.92
C PRO A 129 6.79 0.93 -12.31
N SER A 130 7.27 -0.30 -12.12
CA SER A 130 6.52 -1.37 -11.44
C SER A 130 6.30 -1.09 -9.96
N LEU A 131 7.26 -0.48 -9.27
CA LEU A 131 7.17 -0.07 -7.87
C LEU A 131 6.30 1.18 -7.73
N MET A 132 6.52 2.18 -8.58
CA MET A 132 5.70 3.40 -8.60
C MET A 132 4.22 3.07 -8.81
N HIS A 133 3.90 2.14 -9.74
CA HIS A 133 2.54 1.69 -9.96
C HIS A 133 1.94 1.05 -8.68
N ARG A 134 2.72 0.25 -7.94
CA ARG A 134 2.29 -0.35 -6.68
C ARG A 134 1.93 0.71 -5.65
N VAL A 135 2.83 1.66 -5.41
CA VAL A 135 2.61 2.76 -4.47
C VAL A 135 1.36 3.56 -4.84
N GLN A 136 1.26 4.00 -6.10
CA GLN A 136 0.11 4.79 -6.58
C GLN A 136 -1.21 4.03 -6.45
N THR A 137 -1.22 2.73 -6.79
CA THR A 137 -2.42 1.91 -6.70
C THR A 137 -2.87 1.76 -5.25
N THR A 138 -1.95 1.49 -4.33
CA THR A 138 -2.25 1.40 -2.88
C THR A 138 -2.77 2.73 -2.36
N CYS A 139 -2.10 3.84 -2.65
CA CYS A 139 -2.55 5.18 -2.24
C CYS A 139 -3.95 5.52 -2.79
N ASN A 140 -4.25 5.15 -4.03
CA ASN A 140 -5.57 5.39 -4.63
C ASN A 140 -6.67 4.59 -3.92
N TRP A 141 -6.39 3.34 -3.55
CA TRP A 141 -7.33 2.54 -2.79
C TRP A 141 -7.53 3.07 -1.36
N VAL A 142 -6.47 3.50 -0.70
CA VAL A 142 -6.58 4.18 0.62
C VAL A 142 -7.47 5.41 0.52
N ARG A 143 -7.26 6.29 -0.49
CA ARG A 143 -8.12 7.46 -0.72
C ARG A 143 -9.57 7.07 -0.96
N ARG A 144 -9.80 6.03 -1.79
CA ARG A 144 -11.14 5.53 -2.09
C ARG A 144 -11.85 4.99 -0.84
N ILE A 145 -11.16 4.20 0.00
CA ILE A 145 -11.73 3.69 1.25
C ILE A 145 -12.03 4.85 2.21
N ARG A 146 -11.15 5.84 2.34
CA ARG A 146 -11.39 7.03 3.15
C ARG A 146 -12.59 7.87 2.68
N SER A 147 -12.90 7.87 1.40
CA SER A 147 -14.10 8.54 0.89
C SER A 147 -15.40 7.78 1.18
N LEU A 148 -15.32 6.49 1.48
CA LEU A 148 -16.48 5.62 1.74
C LEU A 148 -16.68 5.34 3.24
N ALA A 149 -15.63 5.42 4.03
CA ALA A 149 -15.66 5.11 5.46
C ALA A 149 -14.85 6.19 6.25
N PRO A 150 -15.29 6.54 7.47
CA PRO A 150 -14.58 7.51 8.31
C PRO A 150 -13.34 6.85 8.95
N VAL A 151 -12.28 6.72 8.18
CA VAL A 151 -11.00 6.19 8.64
C VAL A 151 -10.30 7.26 9.48
N THR A 152 -10.08 6.97 10.76
CA THR A 152 -9.42 7.84 11.72
C THR A 152 -7.93 7.51 11.87
N HIS A 153 -7.56 6.24 11.72
CA HIS A 153 -6.19 5.75 11.88
C HIS A 153 -5.77 4.93 10.67
N LEU A 154 -4.53 5.14 10.25
CA LEU A 154 -3.87 4.34 9.22
C LEU A 154 -2.72 3.60 9.88
N ALA A 155 -2.62 2.29 9.64
CA ALA A 155 -1.52 1.47 10.07
C ALA A 155 -0.94 0.71 8.88
N GLN A 156 0.36 0.59 8.85
CA GLN A 156 1.07 -0.19 7.86
C GLN A 156 2.04 -1.12 8.54
N GLU A 157 2.04 -2.38 8.12
CA GLU A 157 3.05 -3.34 8.55
C GLU A 157 4.38 -3.03 7.85
N LEU A 158 5.45 -2.93 8.63
CA LEU A 158 6.81 -2.78 8.13
C LEU A 158 7.44 -4.18 8.08
N VAL A 159 7.18 -4.90 6.98
CA VAL A 159 7.46 -6.34 6.85
C VAL A 159 8.94 -6.66 6.72
N LYS A 160 9.78 -5.71 6.27
CA LYS A 160 11.22 -5.94 6.11
C LYS A 160 12.01 -4.73 6.58
N PHE A 161 13.05 -4.99 7.36
CA PHE A 161 14.10 -4.01 7.58
C PHE A 161 14.75 -3.68 6.25
N ASP A 162 15.03 -2.42 6.02
CA ASP A 162 15.83 -1.98 4.89
C ASP A 162 17.30 -2.28 5.18
N LEU A 163 17.71 -3.52 4.89
CA LEU A 163 19.07 -4.00 5.15
C LEU A 163 20.11 -3.17 4.40
N GLN A 164 19.77 -2.69 3.19
CA GLN A 164 20.67 -1.88 2.39
C GLN A 164 20.84 -0.48 2.98
N ALA A 165 19.75 0.13 3.46
CA ALA A 165 19.83 1.40 4.17
C ALA A 165 20.60 1.27 5.50
N MET A 166 20.36 0.21 6.26
CA MET A 166 21.10 -0.07 7.50
C MET A 166 22.59 -0.27 7.25
N GLN A 167 22.96 -1.00 6.20
CA GLN A 167 24.36 -1.20 5.82
C GLN A 167 25.01 0.11 5.37
N ALA A 168 24.31 0.91 4.56
CA ALA A 168 24.78 2.21 4.11
C ALA A 168 24.98 3.17 5.28
N GLN A 169 24.05 3.24 6.23
CA GLN A 169 24.18 4.03 7.45
C GLN A 169 25.38 3.59 8.30
N ALA A 170 25.60 2.28 8.45
CA ALA A 170 26.76 1.74 9.16
C ALA A 170 28.08 2.11 8.45
N ALA A 171 28.06 2.29 7.13
CA ALA A 171 29.18 2.73 6.32
C ALA A 171 29.28 4.27 6.19
N GLY A 172 28.38 5.03 6.84
CA GLY A 172 28.34 6.49 6.79
C GLY A 172 27.89 7.07 5.44
N SER A 173 27.14 6.30 4.64
CA SER A 173 26.64 6.72 3.32
C SER A 173 25.12 6.59 3.25
N ASP A 174 24.50 7.45 2.40
CA ASP A 174 23.09 7.35 2.06
C ASP A 174 22.91 6.57 0.77
N ILE A 175 21.89 5.71 0.72
CA ILE A 175 21.55 4.91 -0.45
C ILE A 175 20.25 5.42 -1.07
N SER A 176 20.19 5.61 -2.39
CA SER A 176 19.00 6.08 -3.09
C SER A 176 18.83 5.49 -4.48
N GLY A 177 17.58 5.42 -4.94
CA GLY A 177 17.22 5.12 -6.33
C GLY A 177 17.79 3.81 -6.88
N VAL A 178 18.66 3.91 -7.88
CA VAL A 178 19.22 2.76 -8.60
C VAL A 178 20.14 1.90 -7.74
N GLN A 179 20.76 2.48 -6.72
CA GLN A 179 21.67 1.75 -5.83
C GLN A 179 20.97 0.62 -5.07
N TYR A 180 19.69 0.78 -4.73
CA TYR A 180 18.88 -0.28 -4.15
C TYR A 180 18.72 -1.51 -5.05
N GLN A 181 18.86 -1.36 -6.37
CA GLN A 181 18.71 -2.45 -7.33
C GLN A 181 20.01 -3.17 -7.64
N GLN A 182 21.13 -2.58 -7.26
CA GLN A 182 22.48 -3.08 -7.53
C GLN A 182 23.25 -3.45 -6.26
N GLY A 183 22.63 -3.31 -5.09
CA GLY A 183 23.24 -3.61 -3.80
C GLY A 183 23.60 -5.09 -3.64
N THR A 184 24.67 -5.37 -2.92
CA THR A 184 25.14 -6.74 -2.61
C THR A 184 24.14 -7.57 -1.82
N LEU A 185 23.20 -6.92 -1.10
CA LEU A 185 22.14 -7.57 -0.33
C LEU A 185 20.83 -7.75 -1.13
N PHE A 186 20.86 -7.60 -2.45
CA PHE A 186 19.69 -7.84 -3.28
C PHE A 186 19.24 -9.31 -3.19
N GLY A 187 18.05 -9.50 -2.63
CA GLY A 187 17.47 -10.84 -2.42
C GLY A 187 17.86 -11.51 -1.10
N TYR A 188 18.72 -10.91 -0.28
CA TYR A 188 19.01 -11.39 1.06
C TYR A 188 17.81 -11.23 2.00
N GLU A 189 17.54 -12.26 2.78
CA GLU A 189 16.56 -12.19 3.87
C GLU A 189 17.22 -11.71 5.15
N VAL A 190 16.44 -11.03 6.03
CA VAL A 190 16.93 -10.53 7.32
C VAL A 190 17.62 -11.62 8.14
N ARG A 191 17.07 -12.83 8.10
CA ARG A 191 17.62 -13.99 8.79
C ARG A 191 19.03 -14.32 8.30
N GLU A 192 19.24 -14.40 7.00
CA GLU A 192 20.56 -14.70 6.41
C GLU A 192 21.58 -13.60 6.72
N TYR A 193 21.14 -12.33 6.64
CA TYR A 193 22.00 -11.21 7.02
C TYR A 193 22.43 -11.27 8.49
N LEU A 194 21.50 -11.58 9.39
CA LEU A 194 21.82 -11.70 10.83
C LEU A 194 22.72 -12.90 11.10
N LEU A 195 22.48 -14.04 10.46
CA LEU A 195 23.33 -15.23 10.57
C LEU A 195 24.77 -14.95 10.10
N GLU A 196 24.91 -14.21 9.00
CA GLU A 196 26.22 -13.83 8.47
C GLU A 196 26.93 -12.81 9.35
N LYS A 197 26.19 -11.80 9.85
CA LYS A 197 26.72 -10.77 10.75
C LYS A 197 27.27 -11.33 12.04
N TRP A 198 26.69 -12.40 12.56
CA TRP A 198 27.14 -13.08 13.80
C TRP A 198 27.82 -14.42 13.53
N GLY A 199 28.41 -14.62 12.35
CA GLY A 199 29.23 -15.79 12.03
C GLY A 199 28.49 -17.12 12.10
N ARG A 200 27.14 -17.11 12.05
CA ARG A 200 26.26 -18.29 12.20
C ARG A 200 26.36 -18.96 13.57
N GLU A 201 26.86 -18.26 14.57
CA GLU A 201 26.95 -18.72 15.96
C GLU A 201 25.84 -18.09 16.81
N CYS A 202 25.32 -18.86 17.79
CA CYS A 202 24.35 -18.39 18.79
C CYS A 202 25.06 -17.86 20.03
#